data_96ef702abbe76aea04d8067c9ba19d38
#
_entry.id   96ef702abbe76aea04d8067c9ba19d38
#
_cell.length_a   1.000
_cell.length_b   1.000
_cell.length_c   1.000
_cell.angle_alpha   90.00
_cell.angle_beta   90.00
_cell.angle_gamma   90.00
#
_symmetry.space_group_name_H-M   'P 1'
#
loop_
_entity.id
_entity.type
_entity.pdbx_description
1 polymer ?
#
loop_
_entity_poly.entity_id
_entity_poly.type
_entity_poly.pdbx_seq_one_letter_code
_entity_poly.pdbx_strand_id
1 'polypeptide(L)'
;MLGIVCLLVAVYLLVQPYIANYFYNKEASDKVEQYDAKQHQSTESTKQQNASTMVGYLTVPDADIKEPVYQGPATPKQLEKGISFAEADESLDDQNIAIAGHTHTNLRHYQFTNLTASKIGSDVYFKVGQDKRHYQITKIYDVKPSDVHVLEEQNSNKKQLTLITCDNYNYQTGEWEDRKIFIAEAV
;
A
#
# COMPACT_ATOMS: atom_id res chain seq x y z
N MET A 1 20.08 40.66 7.23
CA MET A 1 18.71 40.14 7.23
C MET A 1 18.45 39.09 6.13
N LEU A 2 18.84 39.35 4.87
CA LEU A 2 18.64 38.42 3.74
C LEU A 2 19.25 37.01 4.00
N GLY A 3 20.45 36.92 4.55
CA GLY A 3 21.15 35.66 4.83
C GLY A 3 20.43 34.80 5.88
N ILE A 4 19.79 35.39 6.90
CA ILE A 4 19.02 34.65 7.90
C ILE A 4 17.76 34.07 7.27
N VAL A 5 17.07 34.80 6.41
CA VAL A 5 15.88 34.31 5.70
C VAL A 5 16.24 33.15 4.78
N CYS A 6 17.35 33.25 4.01
CA CYS A 6 17.81 32.14 3.18
C CYS A 6 18.15 30.88 3.99
N LEU A 7 18.74 31.04 5.18
CA LEU A 7 19.07 29.92 6.06
C LEU A 7 17.82 29.27 6.61
N LEU A 8 16.82 30.05 7.03
CA LEU A 8 15.53 29.51 7.51
C LEU A 8 14.78 28.75 6.41
N VAL A 9 14.78 29.27 5.18
CA VAL A 9 14.18 28.57 4.02
C VAL A 9 14.92 27.26 3.73
N ALA A 10 16.25 27.26 3.77
CA ALA A 10 17.02 26.05 3.55
C ALA A 10 16.73 24.97 4.62
N VAL A 11 16.69 25.36 5.90
CA VAL A 11 16.33 24.46 7.00
C VAL A 11 14.90 23.93 6.82
N TYR A 12 13.95 24.79 6.47
CA TYR A 12 12.56 24.39 6.20
C TYR A 12 12.48 23.33 5.09
N LEU A 13 13.16 23.55 3.96
CA LEU A 13 13.17 22.59 2.84
C LEU A 13 13.81 21.25 3.20
N LEU A 14 14.82 21.24 4.07
CA LEU A 14 15.46 20.02 4.55
C LEU A 14 14.57 19.24 5.54
N VAL A 15 13.77 19.92 6.36
CA VAL A 15 12.96 19.32 7.41
C VAL A 15 11.57 18.91 6.90
N GLN A 16 11.06 19.57 5.87
CA GLN A 16 9.73 19.33 5.31
C GLN A 16 9.42 17.84 5.02
N PRO A 17 10.30 17.06 4.35
CA PRO A 17 9.99 15.66 4.04
C PRO A 17 9.89 14.79 5.31
N TYR A 18 10.64 15.09 6.36
CA TYR A 18 10.56 14.36 7.64
C TYR A 18 9.25 14.65 8.36
N ILE A 19 8.80 15.91 8.33
CA ILE A 19 7.52 16.32 8.90
C ILE A 19 6.37 15.65 8.13
N ALA A 20 6.41 15.67 6.80
CA ALA A 20 5.40 15.04 5.97
C ALA A 20 5.30 13.53 6.22
N ASN A 21 6.43 12.83 6.28
CA ASN A 21 6.50 11.40 6.65
C ASN A 21 5.89 11.13 8.03
N TYR A 22 6.24 11.95 9.03
CA TYR A 22 5.71 11.78 10.38
C TYR A 22 4.19 11.90 10.42
N PHE A 23 3.62 12.92 9.78
CA PHE A 23 2.17 13.11 9.76
C PHE A 23 1.46 12.02 8.97
N TYR A 24 2.02 11.59 7.85
CA TYR A 24 1.46 10.48 7.07
C TYR A 24 1.40 9.18 7.90
N ASN A 25 2.54 8.79 8.49
CA ASN A 25 2.62 7.57 9.29
C ASN A 25 1.68 7.62 10.50
N LYS A 26 1.58 8.79 11.13
CA LYS A 26 0.65 8.96 12.24
C LYS A 26 -0.80 8.79 11.77
N GLU A 27 -1.19 9.39 10.67
CA GLU A 27 -2.54 9.25 10.10
C GLU A 27 -2.85 7.80 9.73
N ALA A 28 -1.92 7.09 9.07
CA ALA A 28 -2.09 5.68 8.73
C ALA A 28 -2.24 4.82 9.99
N SER A 29 -1.39 5.04 11.01
CA SER A 29 -1.48 4.35 12.29
C SER A 29 -2.80 4.62 13.01
N ASP A 30 -3.23 5.87 13.09
CA ASP A 30 -4.50 6.26 13.71
C ASP A 30 -5.70 5.58 13.02
N LYS A 31 -5.69 5.46 11.69
CA LYS A 31 -6.73 4.74 10.92
C LYS A 31 -6.75 3.25 11.27
N VAL A 32 -5.59 2.62 11.37
CA VAL A 32 -5.47 1.20 11.72
C VAL A 32 -5.94 0.96 13.16
N GLU A 33 -5.55 1.80 14.12
CA GLU A 33 -6.00 1.70 15.51
C GLU A 33 -7.52 1.87 15.64
N GLN A 34 -8.11 2.83 14.91
CA GLN A 34 -9.55 3.02 14.85
C GLN A 34 -10.27 1.82 14.23
N TYR A 35 -9.68 1.19 13.20
CA TYR A 35 -10.22 -0.02 12.61
C TYR A 35 -10.25 -1.16 13.63
N ASP A 36 -9.14 -1.43 14.30
CA ASP A 36 -9.05 -2.48 15.33
C ASP A 36 -10.03 -2.21 16.49
N ALA A 37 -10.12 -0.97 16.99
CA ALA A 37 -11.06 -0.61 18.06
C ALA A 37 -12.52 -0.84 17.66
N LYS A 38 -12.92 -0.52 16.42
CA LYS A 38 -14.27 -0.78 15.92
C LYS A 38 -14.57 -2.28 15.82
N GLN A 39 -13.59 -3.10 15.40
CA GLN A 39 -13.78 -4.55 15.31
C GLN A 39 -14.01 -5.19 16.68
N HIS A 40 -13.45 -4.64 17.75
CA HIS A 40 -13.71 -5.12 19.12
C HIS A 40 -15.11 -4.75 19.63
N GLN A 41 -15.76 -3.74 19.06
CA GLN A 41 -17.08 -3.27 19.48
C GLN A 41 -18.25 -3.80 18.63
N SER A 42 -18.00 -4.30 17.42
CA SER A 42 -19.06 -4.72 16.48
C SER A 42 -19.19 -6.25 16.42
N THR A 43 -20.15 -6.78 17.18
CA THR A 43 -20.67 -8.14 16.96
C THR A 43 -21.81 -8.17 15.93
N GLU A 44 -22.22 -7.00 15.43
CA GLU A 44 -23.31 -6.88 14.43
C GLU A 44 -23.13 -5.61 13.59
N SER A 45 -22.84 -5.75 12.30
CA SER A 45 -23.41 -4.89 11.27
C SER A 45 -22.99 -5.27 9.84
N THR A 46 -24.00 -5.41 9.05
CA THR A 46 -24.16 -5.71 7.65
C THR A 46 -23.23 -4.93 6.70
N LYS A 47 -22.73 -5.66 5.72
CA LYS A 47 -21.96 -5.18 4.55
C LYS A 47 -22.67 -4.07 3.79
N GLN A 48 -22.06 -2.89 3.77
CA GLN A 48 -22.26 -1.89 2.72
C GLN A 48 -20.87 -1.44 2.26
N GLN A 49 -20.41 -2.06 1.17
CA GLN A 49 -19.11 -1.77 0.53
C GLN A 49 -19.25 -0.52 -0.34
N ASN A 50 -18.86 0.63 0.17
CA ASN A 50 -18.66 1.83 -0.62
C ASN A 50 -17.15 2.01 -0.88
N ALA A 51 -16.77 2.56 -2.04
CA ALA A 51 -15.37 2.83 -2.43
C ALA A 51 -14.56 3.69 -1.42
N SER A 52 -15.20 4.18 -0.35
CA SER A 52 -14.56 4.89 0.75
C SER A 52 -14.34 4.02 1.99
N THR A 53 -14.70 2.74 1.94
CA THR A 53 -14.66 1.86 3.10
C THR A 53 -13.29 1.21 3.23
N MET A 54 -12.66 1.40 4.36
CA MET A 54 -11.46 0.63 4.75
C MET A 54 -11.88 -0.83 4.96
N VAL A 55 -11.30 -1.73 4.15
CA VAL A 55 -11.61 -3.18 4.19
C VAL A 55 -10.72 -3.93 5.18
N GLY A 56 -9.57 -3.37 5.50
CA GLY A 56 -8.60 -3.97 6.39
C GLY A 56 -7.29 -3.18 6.39
N TYR A 57 -6.21 -3.81 6.84
CA TYR A 57 -4.88 -3.25 6.72
C TYR A 57 -3.83 -4.30 6.39
N LEU A 58 -2.82 -3.89 5.64
CA LEU A 58 -1.68 -4.71 5.25
C LEU A 58 -0.47 -4.39 6.13
N THR A 59 0.29 -5.42 6.51
CA THR A 59 1.56 -5.28 7.21
C THR A 59 2.64 -6.07 6.48
N VAL A 60 3.78 -5.43 6.18
CA VAL A 60 4.99 -6.08 5.64
C VAL A 60 6.15 -5.68 6.54
N PRO A 61 6.51 -6.51 7.56
CA PRO A 61 7.47 -6.14 8.59
C PRO A 61 8.85 -5.77 8.03
N ASP A 62 9.37 -6.53 7.07
CA ASP A 62 10.69 -6.29 6.46
C ASP A 62 10.77 -4.95 5.71
N ALA A 63 9.62 -4.40 5.33
CA ALA A 63 9.49 -3.11 4.64
C ALA A 63 9.02 -1.98 5.56
N ASP A 64 8.78 -2.26 6.87
CA ASP A 64 8.20 -1.31 7.83
C ASP A 64 6.89 -0.69 7.30
N ILE A 65 6.04 -1.52 6.66
CA ILE A 65 4.75 -1.13 6.11
C ILE A 65 3.63 -1.60 7.03
N LYS A 66 2.74 -0.67 7.39
CA LYS A 66 1.45 -0.93 8.02
C LYS A 66 0.42 0.06 7.49
N GLU A 67 -0.28 -0.34 6.43
CA GLU A 67 -1.12 0.56 5.63
C GLU A 67 -2.58 0.14 5.61
N PRO A 68 -3.53 1.10 5.74
CA PRO A 68 -4.95 0.84 5.57
C PRO A 68 -5.25 0.48 4.11
N VAL A 69 -6.03 -0.59 3.91
CA VAL A 69 -6.48 -1.07 2.59
C VAL A 69 -7.92 -0.63 2.35
N TYR A 70 -8.18 -0.02 1.21
CA TYR A 70 -9.50 0.46 0.79
C TYR A 70 -10.07 -0.34 -0.35
N GLN A 71 -11.40 -0.31 -0.49
CA GLN A 71 -12.08 -0.86 -1.67
C GLN A 71 -11.62 -0.13 -2.93
N GLY A 72 -11.43 -0.89 -4.03
CA GLY A 72 -10.99 -0.37 -5.33
C GLY A 72 -12.04 0.44 -6.09
N PRO A 73 -11.71 0.87 -7.28
CA PRO A 73 -10.42 0.69 -7.95
C PRO A 73 -9.34 1.68 -7.48
N ALA A 74 -8.07 1.32 -7.67
CA ALA A 74 -6.89 2.10 -7.31
C ALA A 74 -6.71 3.34 -8.22
N THR A 75 -7.67 4.26 -8.19
CA THR A 75 -7.53 5.56 -8.84
C THR A 75 -6.59 6.48 -8.05
N PRO A 76 -5.97 7.52 -8.67
CA PRO A 76 -5.14 8.49 -7.95
C PRO A 76 -5.84 9.06 -6.71
N LYS A 77 -7.13 9.43 -6.85
CA LYS A 77 -7.95 9.96 -5.72
C LYS A 77 -8.19 8.91 -4.62
N GLN A 78 -8.31 7.63 -4.98
CA GLN A 78 -8.49 6.57 -3.99
C GLN A 78 -7.20 6.33 -3.23
N LEU A 79 -6.06 6.31 -3.92
CA LEU A 79 -4.74 6.12 -3.34
C LEU A 79 -4.28 7.29 -2.45
N GLU A 80 -4.89 8.48 -2.55
CA GLU A 80 -4.68 9.56 -1.57
C GLU A 80 -5.08 9.17 -0.13
N LYS A 81 -5.97 8.19 0.03
CA LYS A 81 -6.47 7.73 1.34
C LYS A 81 -5.60 6.63 1.98
N GLY A 82 -4.90 5.87 1.17
CA GLY A 82 -4.10 4.70 1.52
C GLY A 82 -3.98 3.75 0.33
N ILE A 83 -3.47 2.56 0.55
CA ILE A 83 -3.43 1.52 -0.49
C ILE A 83 -4.85 0.99 -0.76
N SER A 84 -5.09 0.49 -1.96
CA SER A 84 -6.43 0.11 -2.40
C SER A 84 -6.40 -1.16 -3.25
N PHE A 85 -7.50 -1.88 -3.30
CA PHE A 85 -7.69 -2.91 -4.31
C PHE A 85 -7.47 -2.33 -5.70
N ALA A 86 -6.83 -3.10 -6.60
CA ALA A 86 -6.47 -2.63 -7.93
C ALA A 86 -7.71 -2.39 -8.79
N GLU A 87 -8.68 -3.28 -8.72
CA GLU A 87 -9.91 -3.26 -9.52
C GLU A 87 -11.16 -2.96 -8.67
N ALA A 88 -12.24 -2.58 -9.35
CA ALA A 88 -13.49 -2.18 -8.69
C ALA A 88 -14.27 -3.39 -8.13
N ASP A 89 -14.17 -4.52 -8.79
CA ASP A 89 -14.84 -5.79 -8.49
C ASP A 89 -13.98 -6.76 -7.68
N GLU A 90 -12.76 -6.34 -7.30
CA GLU A 90 -11.88 -7.13 -6.42
C GLU A 90 -12.57 -7.52 -5.13
N SER A 91 -12.49 -8.79 -4.77
CA SER A 91 -13.15 -9.38 -3.62
C SER A 91 -12.15 -10.03 -2.66
N LEU A 92 -12.49 -10.02 -1.36
CA LEU A 92 -11.73 -10.73 -0.32
C LEU A 92 -11.76 -12.26 -0.48
N ASP A 93 -12.65 -12.77 -1.33
CA ASP A 93 -12.82 -14.19 -1.63
C ASP A 93 -12.09 -14.64 -2.90
N ASP A 94 -11.54 -13.68 -3.68
CA ASP A 94 -10.77 -13.97 -4.89
C ASP A 94 -9.52 -14.81 -4.58
N GLN A 95 -9.10 -15.61 -5.55
CA GLN A 95 -7.87 -16.40 -5.41
C GLN A 95 -6.63 -15.49 -5.42
N ASN A 96 -6.64 -14.46 -6.28
CA ASN A 96 -5.63 -13.43 -6.35
C ASN A 96 -6.25 -12.08 -5.98
N ILE A 97 -5.83 -11.49 -4.86
CA ILE A 97 -6.25 -10.14 -4.45
C ILE A 97 -5.14 -9.16 -4.82
N ALA A 98 -5.40 -8.30 -5.80
CA ALA A 98 -4.45 -7.29 -6.23
C ALA A 98 -4.62 -5.99 -5.42
N ILE A 99 -3.54 -5.51 -4.81
CA ILE A 99 -3.51 -4.30 -3.99
C ILE A 99 -2.45 -3.35 -4.54
N ALA A 100 -2.87 -2.15 -4.91
CA ALA A 100 -1.99 -1.12 -5.42
C ALA A 100 -1.72 -0.03 -4.38
N GLY A 101 -0.50 0.51 -4.41
CA GLY A 101 -0.07 1.61 -3.57
C GLY A 101 0.99 2.47 -4.27
N HIS A 102 1.06 3.73 -3.90
CA HIS A 102 2.04 4.66 -4.43
C HIS A 102 3.47 4.33 -4.00
N THR A 103 4.43 4.63 -4.86
CA THR A 103 5.84 4.88 -4.52
C THR A 103 6.11 6.37 -4.61
N HIS A 104 6.89 6.91 -3.69
CA HIS A 104 7.29 8.32 -3.67
C HIS A 104 8.81 8.45 -3.62
N THR A 105 9.38 9.41 -4.36
CA THR A 105 10.84 9.60 -4.43
C THR A 105 11.46 10.10 -3.13
N ASN A 106 10.68 10.82 -2.29
CA ASN A 106 11.20 11.53 -1.11
C ASN A 106 10.52 11.17 0.22
N LEU A 107 9.49 10.30 0.21
CA LEU A 107 8.74 9.90 1.40
C LEU A 107 8.91 8.40 1.63
N ARG A 108 9.89 8.01 2.49
CA ARG A 108 10.29 6.60 2.69
C ARG A 108 9.17 5.69 3.19
N HIS A 109 8.28 6.18 4.03
CA HIS A 109 7.21 5.39 4.64
C HIS A 109 5.83 5.74 4.07
N TYR A 110 5.79 6.24 2.84
CA TYR A 110 4.54 6.52 2.16
C TYR A 110 4.09 5.29 1.38
N GLN A 111 2.99 4.68 1.81
CA GLN A 111 2.38 3.50 1.18
C GLN A 111 3.40 2.39 0.84
N PHE A 112 3.61 2.09 -0.43
CA PHE A 112 4.51 1.04 -0.90
C PHE A 112 5.92 1.53 -1.27
N THR A 113 6.28 2.77 -0.93
CA THR A 113 7.62 3.31 -1.22
C THR A 113 8.74 2.41 -0.72
N ASN A 114 8.59 1.84 0.48
CA ASN A 114 9.61 0.99 1.09
C ASN A 114 9.42 -0.51 0.80
N LEU A 115 8.44 -0.90 -0.04
CA LEU A 115 8.15 -2.31 -0.32
C LEU A 115 9.35 -3.06 -0.93
N THR A 116 10.23 -2.34 -1.64
CA THR A 116 11.50 -2.86 -2.18
C THR A 116 12.51 -3.30 -1.12
N ALA A 117 12.32 -2.96 0.16
CA ALA A 117 13.13 -3.49 1.26
C ALA A 117 12.78 -4.96 1.58
N SER A 118 11.60 -5.43 1.14
CA SER A 118 11.22 -6.83 1.27
C SER A 118 11.88 -7.71 0.19
N LYS A 119 11.90 -9.02 0.43
CA LYS A 119 12.53 -10.03 -0.43
C LYS A 119 11.66 -11.27 -0.53
N ILE A 120 12.02 -12.19 -1.40
CA ILE A 120 11.42 -13.53 -1.42
C ILE A 120 11.60 -14.17 -0.03
N GLY A 121 10.50 -14.68 0.53
CA GLY A 121 10.41 -15.20 1.88
C GLY A 121 9.98 -14.17 2.94
N SER A 122 9.85 -12.88 2.61
CA SER A 122 9.30 -11.87 3.54
C SER A 122 7.83 -12.13 3.82
N ASP A 123 7.43 -11.98 5.07
CA ASP A 123 6.04 -12.15 5.50
C ASP A 123 5.18 -10.94 5.12
N VAL A 124 3.94 -11.24 4.74
CA VAL A 124 2.87 -10.27 4.48
C VAL A 124 1.65 -10.68 5.27
N TYR A 125 1.10 -9.77 6.05
CA TYR A 125 -0.12 -10.00 6.82
C TYR A 125 -1.22 -9.08 6.33
N PHE A 126 -2.38 -9.66 5.99
CA PHE A 126 -3.57 -8.89 5.65
C PHE A 126 -4.66 -9.13 6.69
N LYS A 127 -4.93 -8.11 7.50
CA LYS A 127 -5.98 -8.17 8.52
C LYS A 127 -7.29 -7.63 7.99
N VAL A 128 -8.34 -8.45 8.08
CA VAL A 128 -9.71 -8.14 7.66
C VAL A 128 -10.67 -8.53 8.79
N GLY A 129 -11.28 -7.56 9.43
CA GLY A 129 -12.09 -7.82 10.63
C GLY A 129 -11.25 -8.47 11.73
N GLN A 130 -11.66 -9.65 12.19
CA GLN A 130 -10.91 -10.44 13.17
C GLN A 130 -9.93 -11.43 12.50
N ASP A 131 -10.03 -11.63 11.18
CA ASP A 131 -9.19 -12.55 10.44
C ASP A 131 -7.83 -11.91 10.14
N LYS A 132 -6.74 -12.61 10.46
CA LYS A 132 -5.37 -12.23 10.10
C LYS A 132 -4.81 -13.27 9.13
N ARG A 133 -4.85 -12.96 7.85
CA ARG A 133 -4.33 -13.80 6.79
C ARG A 133 -2.82 -13.64 6.68
N HIS A 134 -2.10 -14.76 6.59
CA HIS A 134 -0.65 -14.80 6.47
C HIS A 134 -0.24 -15.27 5.08
N TYR A 135 0.64 -14.48 4.45
CA TYR A 135 1.21 -14.76 3.14
C TYR A 135 2.73 -14.60 3.21
N GLN A 136 3.44 -15.17 2.25
CA GLN A 136 4.88 -15.01 2.11
C GLN A 136 5.23 -14.65 0.66
N ILE A 137 6.10 -13.67 0.45
CA ILE A 137 6.52 -13.24 -0.89
C ILE A 137 7.25 -14.39 -1.60
N THR A 138 6.75 -14.80 -2.76
CA THR A 138 7.30 -15.90 -3.56
C THR A 138 7.94 -15.44 -4.86
N LYS A 139 7.51 -14.26 -5.40
CA LYS A 139 8.08 -13.68 -6.63
C LYS A 139 8.14 -12.16 -6.53
N ILE A 140 9.18 -11.58 -7.15
CA ILE A 140 9.33 -10.13 -7.33
C ILE A 140 9.82 -9.91 -8.76
N TYR A 141 9.13 -9.06 -9.52
CA TYR A 141 9.50 -8.73 -10.91
C TYR A 141 8.89 -7.40 -11.36
N ASP A 142 9.35 -6.90 -12.49
CA ASP A 142 8.86 -5.66 -13.08
C ASP A 142 8.02 -5.95 -14.33
N VAL A 143 7.00 -5.12 -14.54
CA VAL A 143 6.15 -5.14 -15.75
C VAL A 143 5.93 -3.72 -16.26
N LYS A 144 5.52 -3.58 -17.51
CA LYS A 144 5.08 -2.30 -18.03
C LYS A 144 3.68 -1.95 -17.50
N PRO A 145 3.33 -0.65 -17.36
CA PRO A 145 2.02 -0.23 -16.88
C PRO A 145 0.82 -0.79 -17.68
N SER A 146 1.04 -1.16 -18.94
CA SER A 146 0.03 -1.77 -19.80
C SER A 146 -0.18 -3.27 -19.60
N ASP A 147 0.66 -3.91 -18.78
CA ASP A 147 0.64 -5.34 -18.56
C ASP A 147 -0.27 -5.69 -17.37
N VAL A 148 -1.52 -5.98 -17.69
CA VAL A 148 -2.58 -6.21 -16.70
C VAL A 148 -2.76 -7.69 -16.32
N HIS A 149 -2.01 -8.63 -16.93
CA HIS A 149 -2.13 -10.05 -16.61
C HIS A 149 -1.82 -10.38 -15.14
N VAL A 150 -1.13 -9.47 -14.46
CA VAL A 150 -0.81 -9.59 -13.02
C VAL A 150 -2.04 -9.53 -12.11
N LEU A 151 -3.16 -9.01 -12.64
CA LEU A 151 -4.44 -8.91 -11.94
C LEU A 151 -5.27 -10.19 -12.06
N GLU A 152 -4.97 -11.03 -13.06
CA GLU A 152 -5.75 -12.22 -13.36
C GLU A 152 -5.68 -13.26 -12.25
N GLU A 153 -6.78 -13.99 -12.07
CA GLU A 153 -6.85 -15.19 -11.25
C GLU A 153 -5.85 -16.24 -11.74
N GLN A 154 -5.10 -16.82 -10.83
CA GLN A 154 -4.15 -17.86 -11.16
C GLN A 154 -4.79 -19.24 -11.03
N ASN A 155 -4.45 -20.18 -11.91
CA ASN A 155 -4.85 -21.59 -11.81
C ASN A 155 -4.12 -22.29 -10.65
N SER A 156 -4.35 -21.80 -9.43
CA SER A 156 -3.70 -22.25 -8.20
C SER A 156 -4.74 -22.49 -7.12
N ASN A 157 -4.53 -23.52 -6.31
CA ASN A 157 -5.35 -23.77 -5.12
C ASN A 157 -4.96 -22.88 -3.93
N LYS A 158 -3.89 -22.09 -4.05
CA LYS A 158 -3.43 -21.18 -3.00
C LYS A 158 -4.00 -19.80 -3.21
N LYS A 159 -4.48 -19.19 -2.13
CA LYS A 159 -4.78 -17.76 -2.11
C LYS A 159 -3.50 -16.94 -2.29
N GLN A 160 -3.61 -15.84 -3.01
CA GLN A 160 -2.49 -14.98 -3.40
C GLN A 160 -2.83 -13.52 -3.13
N LEU A 161 -1.81 -12.74 -2.79
CA LEU A 161 -1.81 -11.29 -2.88
C LEU A 161 -0.85 -10.85 -3.98
N THR A 162 -1.28 -9.95 -4.84
CA THR A 162 -0.45 -9.25 -5.80
C THR A 162 -0.29 -7.80 -5.35
N LEU A 163 0.88 -7.44 -4.81
CA LEU A 163 1.16 -6.07 -4.39
C LEU A 163 1.83 -5.32 -5.55
N ILE A 164 1.26 -4.15 -5.89
CA ILE A 164 1.63 -3.39 -7.10
C ILE A 164 2.06 -1.99 -6.69
N THR A 165 3.26 -1.57 -7.11
CA THR A 165 3.71 -0.20 -6.94
C THR A 165 4.48 0.31 -8.16
N CYS A 166 4.72 1.62 -8.22
CA CYS A 166 5.53 2.22 -9.29
C CYS A 166 7.01 1.94 -9.08
N ASP A 167 7.75 1.75 -10.18
CA ASP A 167 9.20 1.61 -10.16
C ASP A 167 9.83 2.29 -11.39
N ASN A 168 11.17 2.40 -11.38
CA ASN A 168 11.96 2.98 -12.44
C ASN A 168 11.53 4.42 -12.79
N TYR A 169 11.73 5.33 -11.81
CA TYR A 169 11.42 6.75 -12.00
C TYR A 169 12.40 7.42 -12.97
N ASN A 170 11.89 7.95 -14.08
CA ASN A 170 12.67 8.70 -15.05
C ASN A 170 12.71 10.17 -14.67
N TYR A 171 13.87 10.65 -14.19
CA TYR A 171 14.06 12.04 -13.79
C TYR A 171 14.02 13.05 -14.95
N GLN A 172 14.12 12.59 -16.21
CA GLN A 172 14.04 13.45 -17.39
C GLN A 172 12.59 13.71 -17.80
N THR A 173 11.74 12.69 -17.72
CA THR A 173 10.31 12.79 -18.11
C THR A 173 9.40 13.07 -16.91
N GLY A 174 9.85 12.78 -15.70
CA GLY A 174 9.03 12.87 -14.49
C GLY A 174 8.03 11.72 -14.34
N GLU A 175 8.23 10.61 -15.05
CA GLU A 175 7.31 9.48 -15.10
C GLU A 175 7.90 8.20 -14.48
N TRP A 176 7.03 7.33 -13.97
CA TRP A 176 7.35 5.99 -13.53
C TRP A 176 7.17 5.03 -14.71
N GLU A 177 8.26 4.45 -15.21
CA GLU A 177 8.27 3.65 -16.44
C GLU A 177 7.79 2.21 -16.26
N ASP A 178 7.86 1.70 -15.03
CA ASP A 178 7.53 0.31 -14.71
C ASP A 178 6.58 0.22 -13.51
N ARG A 179 6.04 -1.00 -13.31
CA ARG A 179 5.36 -1.42 -12.09
C ARG A 179 6.13 -2.56 -11.48
N LYS A 180 6.48 -2.44 -10.21
CA LYS A 180 7.07 -3.53 -9.43
C LYS A 180 5.97 -4.36 -8.80
N ILE A 181 6.05 -5.65 -9.04
CA ILE A 181 5.07 -6.65 -8.63
C ILE A 181 5.70 -7.54 -7.57
N PHE A 182 4.98 -7.74 -6.48
CA PHE A 182 5.32 -8.68 -5.42
C PHE A 182 4.18 -9.67 -5.30
N ILE A 183 4.44 -10.93 -5.61
CA ILE A 183 3.48 -12.03 -5.43
C ILE A 183 3.73 -12.64 -4.06
N ALA A 184 2.69 -12.71 -3.23
CA ALA A 184 2.71 -13.36 -1.94
C ALA A 184 1.64 -14.45 -1.88
N GLU A 185 2.04 -15.68 -1.58
CA GLU A 185 1.15 -16.85 -1.49
C GLU A 185 0.81 -17.15 -0.03
N ALA A 186 -0.41 -17.60 0.22
CA ALA A 186 -0.86 -18.02 1.55
C ALA A 186 0.01 -19.16 2.12
N VAL A 187 0.34 -19.03 3.39
CA VAL A 187 1.16 -19.99 4.17
C VAL A 187 0.26 -20.92 4.98
#